data_6075cb31392cb167b51867b162ed75c8
#
_entry.id   6075cb31392cb167b51867b162ed75c8
#
_cell.length_a   1.000
_cell.length_b   1.000
_cell.length_c   1.000
_cell.angle_alpha   90.00
_cell.angle_beta   90.00
_cell.angle_gamma   90.00
#
_symmetry.space_group_name_H-M   'P 1'
#
loop_
_entity.id
_entity.type
_entity.pdbx_description
1 polymer ?
#
loop_
_entity_poly.entity_id
_entity_poly.type
_entity_poly.pdbx_seq_one_letter_code
_entity_poly.pdbx_strand_id
1 'polypeptide(L)'
;MTVIYHDPAPRAARLALALDGGLVLPDGAISVYRPRAGEDFSLLDAARVRMVQGFRPDHDAFAQMGWQVGIVSAPAPVALICLPRAKAEGLALIAEAVAQGARLVLVDGQKTDGVEAVLKALRARVDVAEPISKAHGKLCWFAPGDADFSDWAARPATVTDPDLGAFRTLPGVFSADGADPGSALLARALPETLPERMGDLGAGWGYLSAACLARKGLGEMHLIEAEAQALELARVNIADARAQFHWADATTCALPVSLGGIVMNPPFHTGRSPQPALGLAFIANAARMLGTRGTLWMVANRHLPYADTLARHFARVDVLEETPAFRVWQASGPRKSAQSVTRARQGKDR
;
A
#
# COMPACT_ATOMS: atom_id res chain seq x y z
N MET A 1 6.66 -16.88 -1.44
CA MET A 1 7.56 -16.45 -2.53
C MET A 1 7.57 -14.92 -2.49
N THR A 2 8.61 -14.34 -1.86
CA THR A 2 8.73 -12.91 -1.62
C THR A 2 8.99 -12.23 -2.96
N VAL A 3 8.10 -11.33 -3.38
CA VAL A 3 8.30 -10.53 -4.59
C VAL A 3 9.32 -9.45 -4.26
N ILE A 4 10.57 -9.65 -4.68
CA ILE A 4 11.65 -8.68 -4.52
C ILE A 4 11.42 -7.55 -5.54
N TYR A 5 11.07 -6.37 -5.06
CA TYR A 5 10.64 -5.24 -5.89
C TYR A 5 11.75 -4.30 -6.36
N HIS A 6 12.96 -4.37 -5.81
CA HIS A 6 14.08 -3.53 -6.23
C HIS A 6 15.43 -4.25 -6.03
N ASP A 7 16.38 -3.90 -6.90
CA ASP A 7 17.79 -4.18 -6.64
C ASP A 7 18.21 -3.38 -5.37
N PRO A 8 18.52 -4.05 -4.25
CA PRO A 8 18.87 -3.39 -2.99
C PRO A 8 20.19 -2.61 -3.08
N ALA A 9 21.04 -2.96 -4.02
CA ALA A 9 22.36 -2.38 -4.17
C ALA A 9 22.40 -0.87 -4.48
N PRO A 10 21.45 -0.27 -5.27
CA PRO A 10 21.59 1.13 -5.67
C PRO A 10 21.57 2.14 -4.53
N ARG A 11 20.69 1.99 -3.53
CA ARG A 11 20.59 2.91 -2.39
C ARG A 11 21.78 2.78 -1.46
N ALA A 12 22.12 1.56 -1.07
CA ALA A 12 23.28 1.28 -0.24
C ALA A 12 24.56 1.83 -0.87
N ALA A 13 24.74 1.68 -2.19
CA ALA A 13 25.89 2.21 -2.91
C ALA A 13 25.98 3.75 -2.91
N ARG A 14 24.83 4.47 -2.95
CA ARG A 14 24.82 5.93 -2.84
C ARG A 14 25.12 6.38 -1.40
N LEU A 15 24.56 5.68 -0.42
CA LEU A 15 24.81 5.95 0.99
C LEU A 15 26.30 5.73 1.35
N ALA A 16 26.91 4.63 0.87
CA ALA A 16 28.34 4.38 1.04
C ALA A 16 29.16 5.54 0.51
N LEU A 17 28.93 5.97 -0.74
CA LEU A 17 29.65 7.10 -1.34
C LEU A 17 29.47 8.41 -0.55
N ALA A 18 28.32 8.64 0.07
CA ALA A 18 28.10 9.82 0.91
C ALA A 18 28.94 9.75 2.18
N LEU A 19 28.94 8.62 2.86
CA LEU A 19 29.70 8.40 4.09
C LEU A 19 31.21 8.45 3.82
N ASP A 20 31.69 7.79 2.77
CA ASP A 20 33.10 7.83 2.33
C ASP A 20 33.52 9.24 1.90
N GLY A 21 32.60 10.01 1.34
CA GLY A 21 32.76 11.41 0.95
C GLY A 21 32.76 12.42 2.11
N GLY A 22 32.66 11.94 3.36
CA GLY A 22 32.74 12.78 4.56
C GLY A 22 31.36 13.22 5.11
N LEU A 23 30.26 12.62 4.68
CA LEU A 23 28.95 12.84 5.34
C LEU A 23 29.01 12.32 6.78
N VAL A 24 28.83 13.21 7.74
CA VAL A 24 28.77 12.88 9.17
C VAL A 24 27.32 12.91 9.62
N LEU A 25 26.86 11.79 10.17
CA LEU A 25 25.51 11.67 10.74
C LEU A 25 25.54 12.15 12.20
N PRO A 26 24.74 13.17 12.59
CA PRO A 26 24.61 13.58 13.98
C PRO A 26 24.29 12.40 14.92
N ASP A 27 24.76 12.48 16.17
CA ASP A 27 24.43 11.50 17.19
C ASP A 27 22.93 11.43 17.48
N GLY A 28 22.45 10.25 17.90
CA GLY A 28 21.06 9.98 18.25
C GLY A 28 20.36 9.05 17.26
N ALA A 29 19.05 9.02 17.30
CA ALA A 29 18.24 8.15 16.45
C ALA A 29 18.29 8.56 14.96
N ILE A 30 18.07 7.57 14.09
CA ILE A 30 17.96 7.73 12.65
C ILE A 30 16.59 7.20 12.24
N SER A 31 15.70 8.06 11.79
CA SER A 31 14.40 7.64 11.23
C SER A 31 14.55 7.37 9.73
N VAL A 32 14.25 6.15 9.29
CA VAL A 32 14.25 5.77 7.88
C VAL A 32 12.80 5.64 7.41
N TYR A 33 12.39 6.55 6.54
CA TYR A 33 11.00 6.64 6.07
C TYR A 33 10.79 5.86 4.78
N ARG A 34 9.76 5.02 4.74
CA ARG A 34 9.32 4.27 3.57
C ARG A 34 10.39 3.37 2.94
N PRO A 35 11.26 2.70 3.74
CA PRO A 35 12.19 1.72 3.19
C PRO A 35 11.42 0.56 2.57
N ARG A 36 11.93 -0.03 1.48
CA ARG A 36 11.29 -1.16 0.80
C ARG A 36 11.99 -2.47 1.15
N ALA A 37 11.22 -3.54 1.27
CA ALA A 37 11.75 -4.88 1.53
C ALA A 37 12.86 -5.25 0.54
N GLY A 38 13.97 -5.79 1.07
CA GLY A 38 15.17 -6.12 0.31
C GLY A 38 16.17 -4.98 0.14
N GLU A 39 15.87 -3.75 0.57
CA GLU A 39 16.88 -2.68 0.65
C GLU A 39 17.84 -2.93 1.81
N ASP A 40 19.11 -2.58 1.60
CA ASP A 40 20.20 -2.78 2.57
C ASP A 40 20.52 -1.46 3.29
N PHE A 41 20.43 -1.50 4.63
CA PHE A 41 20.76 -0.40 5.53
C PHE A 41 21.87 -0.77 6.52
N SER A 42 22.65 -1.83 6.25
CA SER A 42 23.73 -2.30 7.13
C SER A 42 24.86 -1.29 7.36
N LEU A 43 24.95 -0.26 6.53
CA LEU A 43 25.87 0.87 6.70
C LEU A 43 25.46 1.81 7.85
N LEU A 44 24.24 1.72 8.33
CA LEU A 44 23.73 2.48 9.46
C LEU A 44 23.79 1.61 10.73
N ASP A 45 24.12 2.24 11.86
CA ASP A 45 24.08 1.57 13.15
C ASP A 45 22.64 1.14 13.49
N ALA A 46 22.38 -0.16 13.48
CA ALA A 46 21.06 -0.74 13.69
C ALA A 46 20.44 -0.34 15.04
N ALA A 47 21.26 -0.08 16.07
CA ALA A 47 20.79 0.35 17.38
C ALA A 47 20.17 1.76 17.35
N ARG A 48 20.57 2.58 16.38
CA ARG A 48 20.08 3.94 16.17
C ARG A 48 18.91 4.02 15.21
N VAL A 49 18.73 3.02 14.33
CA VAL A 49 17.77 3.06 13.23
C VAL A 49 16.35 2.70 13.69
N ARG A 50 15.39 3.51 13.28
CA ARG A 50 13.96 3.27 13.40
C ARG A 50 13.32 3.38 12.02
N MET A 51 12.79 2.27 11.52
CA MET A 51 12.07 2.23 10.24
C MET A 51 10.65 2.77 10.43
N VAL A 52 10.22 3.71 9.58
CA VAL A 52 8.84 4.23 9.52
C VAL A 52 8.21 3.68 8.25
N GLN A 53 7.42 2.61 8.39
CA GLN A 53 6.87 1.86 7.25
C GLN A 53 5.41 1.47 7.48
N GLY A 54 4.49 2.08 6.72
CA GLY A 54 3.05 1.84 6.79
C GLY A 54 2.56 0.72 5.86
N PHE A 55 3.36 0.29 4.88
CA PHE A 55 2.99 -0.82 4.00
C PHE A 55 3.33 -2.15 4.65
N ARG A 56 2.32 -2.94 4.98
CA ARG A 56 2.42 -4.15 5.80
C ARG A 56 3.47 -5.16 5.34
N PRO A 57 3.59 -5.51 4.05
CA PRO A 57 4.63 -6.44 3.59
C PRO A 57 6.06 -5.96 3.87
N ASP A 58 6.36 -4.68 3.64
CA ASP A 58 7.68 -4.11 3.90
C ASP A 58 7.95 -4.00 5.41
N HIS A 59 6.93 -3.57 6.18
CA HIS A 59 6.99 -3.53 7.64
C HIS A 59 7.37 -4.90 8.22
N ASP A 60 6.65 -5.94 7.83
CA ASP A 60 6.87 -7.30 8.34
C ASP A 60 8.23 -7.86 7.91
N ALA A 61 8.69 -7.54 6.69
CA ALA A 61 10.01 -7.94 6.22
C ALA A 61 11.14 -7.36 7.07
N PHE A 62 11.10 -6.05 7.38
CA PHE A 62 12.10 -5.43 8.24
C PHE A 62 11.99 -5.92 9.69
N ALA A 63 10.80 -6.11 10.22
CA ALA A 63 10.59 -6.67 11.56
C ALA A 63 11.19 -8.09 11.68
N GLN A 64 11.00 -8.93 10.67
CA GLN A 64 11.59 -10.29 10.62
C GLN A 64 13.12 -10.27 10.54
N MET A 65 13.71 -9.23 9.97
CA MET A 65 15.16 -9.01 9.95
C MET A 65 15.71 -8.45 11.27
N GLY A 66 14.85 -8.16 12.25
CA GLY A 66 15.24 -7.64 13.57
C GLY A 66 15.36 -6.12 13.67
N TRP A 67 14.93 -5.37 12.64
CA TRP A 67 14.89 -3.91 12.70
C TRP A 67 13.75 -3.43 13.61
N GLN A 68 13.97 -2.27 14.27
CA GLN A 68 12.89 -1.55 14.93
C GLN A 68 12.00 -0.91 13.85
N VAL A 69 10.76 -1.36 13.74
CA VAL A 69 9.80 -0.87 12.73
C VAL A 69 8.54 -0.36 13.40
N GLY A 70 8.05 0.78 12.95
CA GLY A 70 6.76 1.35 13.34
C GLY A 70 6.05 2.00 12.18
N ILE A 71 4.78 2.34 12.37
CA ILE A 71 3.96 3.05 11.38
C ILE A 71 3.95 4.56 11.61
N VAL A 72 4.40 5.00 12.77
CA VAL A 72 4.42 6.40 13.19
C VAL A 72 5.86 6.82 13.41
N SER A 73 6.21 8.02 12.96
CA SER A 73 7.51 8.63 13.20
C SER A 73 7.67 9.03 14.67
N ALA A 74 8.91 9.09 15.10
CA ALA A 74 9.30 9.61 16.41
C ALA A 74 10.43 10.63 16.25
N PRO A 75 10.65 11.53 17.24
CA PRO A 75 11.73 12.50 17.18
C PRO A 75 13.08 11.84 16.91
N ALA A 76 13.80 12.35 15.90
CA ALA A 76 15.13 11.86 15.51
C ALA A 76 15.93 13.00 14.86
N PRO A 77 17.23 13.20 15.25
CA PRO A 77 18.08 14.21 14.67
C PRO A 77 18.47 13.92 13.22
N VAL A 78 18.34 12.69 12.76
CA VAL A 78 18.63 12.28 11.38
C VAL A 78 17.43 11.60 10.78
N ALA A 79 17.07 12.00 9.55
CA ALA A 79 16.04 11.35 8.75
C ALA A 79 16.60 10.91 7.39
N LEU A 80 16.30 9.70 6.97
CA LEU A 80 16.53 9.20 5.62
C LEU A 80 15.18 8.95 4.96
N ILE A 81 14.86 9.75 3.95
CA ILE A 81 13.62 9.64 3.19
C ILE A 81 13.87 8.77 1.95
N CYS A 82 13.32 7.56 1.95
CA CYS A 82 13.25 6.71 0.78
C CYS A 82 12.06 7.17 -0.06
N LEU A 83 12.30 7.95 -1.12
CA LEU A 83 11.24 8.62 -1.86
C LEU A 83 10.20 7.64 -2.40
N PRO A 84 8.92 7.85 -2.09
CA PRO A 84 7.82 7.20 -2.79
C PRO A 84 7.63 7.81 -4.18
N ARG A 85 6.79 7.19 -5.00
CA ARG A 85 6.51 7.68 -6.36
C ARG A 85 5.69 8.97 -6.39
N ALA A 86 4.79 9.14 -5.42
CA ALA A 86 3.97 10.33 -5.31
C ALA A 86 4.81 11.49 -4.74
N LYS A 87 5.09 12.50 -5.58
CA LYS A 87 5.89 13.67 -5.16
C LYS A 87 5.31 14.33 -3.91
N ALA A 88 4.00 14.48 -3.84
CA ALA A 88 3.35 15.12 -2.69
C ALA A 88 3.55 14.33 -1.39
N GLU A 89 3.52 12.98 -1.44
CA GLU A 89 3.87 12.13 -0.31
C GLU A 89 5.34 12.31 0.08
N GLY A 90 6.26 12.31 -0.89
CA GLY A 90 7.69 12.53 -0.63
C GLY A 90 7.98 13.87 0.05
N LEU A 91 7.31 14.95 -0.38
CA LEU A 91 7.42 16.27 0.26
C LEU A 91 6.81 16.26 1.67
N ALA A 92 5.70 15.57 1.87
CA ALA A 92 5.06 15.44 3.18
C ALA A 92 5.94 14.68 4.19
N LEU A 93 6.62 13.62 3.75
CA LEU A 93 7.58 12.89 4.60
C LEU A 93 8.77 13.77 5.01
N ILE A 94 9.25 14.64 4.12
CA ILE A 94 10.30 15.62 4.45
C ILE A 94 9.80 16.60 5.50
N ALA A 95 8.61 17.15 5.32
CA ALA A 95 7.99 18.08 6.27
C ALA A 95 7.78 17.40 7.64
N GLU A 96 7.32 16.16 7.65
CA GLU A 96 7.15 15.36 8.86
C GLU A 96 8.50 15.15 9.58
N ALA A 97 9.54 14.75 8.87
CA ALA A 97 10.86 14.56 9.44
C ALA A 97 11.42 15.83 10.08
N VAL A 98 11.24 17.00 9.43
CA VAL A 98 11.63 18.30 9.96
C VAL A 98 10.80 18.65 11.21
N ALA A 99 9.50 18.44 11.19
CA ALA A 99 8.62 18.65 12.34
C ALA A 99 8.96 17.73 13.53
N GLN A 100 9.51 16.54 13.28
CA GLN A 100 10.06 15.62 14.29
C GLN A 100 11.46 15.98 14.78
N GLY A 101 12.00 17.12 14.36
CA GLY A 101 13.27 17.67 14.86
C GLY A 101 14.51 17.15 14.15
N ALA A 102 14.39 16.69 12.91
CA ALA A 102 15.56 16.30 12.12
C ALA A 102 16.47 17.50 11.87
N ARG A 103 17.74 17.36 12.26
CA ARG A 103 18.81 18.34 12.01
C ARG A 103 19.55 18.06 10.70
N LEU A 104 19.45 16.82 10.22
CA LEU A 104 19.97 16.38 8.93
C LEU A 104 18.93 15.50 8.25
N VAL A 105 18.55 15.86 7.04
CA VAL A 105 17.61 15.11 6.22
C VAL A 105 18.32 14.62 4.96
N LEU A 106 18.39 13.31 4.80
CA LEU A 106 18.86 12.65 3.59
C LEU A 106 17.63 12.28 2.73
N VAL A 107 17.70 12.51 1.44
CA VAL A 107 16.63 12.18 0.49
C VAL A 107 17.23 11.33 -0.62
N ASP A 108 16.74 10.09 -0.72
CA ASP A 108 17.18 9.13 -1.73
C ASP A 108 16.02 8.63 -2.58
N GLY A 109 16.17 8.68 -3.90
CA GLY A 109 15.17 8.19 -4.84
C GLY A 109 15.73 7.87 -6.22
N GLN A 110 15.04 7.02 -6.94
CA GLN A 110 15.30 6.77 -8.35
C GLN A 110 14.73 7.92 -9.21
N LYS A 111 15.17 8.05 -10.47
CA LYS A 111 14.55 8.99 -11.43
C LYS A 111 13.06 8.72 -11.57
N THR A 112 12.67 7.45 -11.49
CA THR A 112 11.27 6.99 -11.56
C THR A 112 10.44 7.38 -10.35
N ASP A 113 11.08 7.66 -9.21
CA ASP A 113 10.43 8.14 -7.98
C ASP A 113 10.34 9.69 -7.95
N GLY A 114 10.79 10.34 -9.01
CA GLY A 114 10.69 11.79 -9.15
C GLY A 114 11.73 12.59 -8.36
N VAL A 115 12.88 11.98 -8.00
CA VAL A 115 13.94 12.62 -7.21
C VAL A 115 14.39 13.98 -7.75
N GLU A 116 14.42 14.18 -9.08
CA GLU A 116 14.79 15.45 -9.69
C GLU A 116 13.81 16.58 -9.32
N ALA A 117 12.52 16.28 -9.30
CA ALA A 117 11.49 17.27 -8.97
C ALA A 117 11.51 17.62 -7.48
N VAL A 118 11.84 16.66 -6.61
CA VAL A 118 12.01 16.89 -5.16
C VAL A 118 13.28 17.70 -4.93
N LEU A 119 14.41 17.35 -5.57
CA LEU A 119 15.67 18.08 -5.46
C LEU A 119 15.51 19.55 -5.91
N LYS A 120 14.79 19.78 -7.02
CA LYS A 120 14.48 21.15 -7.47
C LYS A 120 13.69 21.93 -6.41
N ALA A 121 12.70 21.30 -5.78
CA ALA A 121 11.90 21.94 -4.73
C ALA A 121 12.74 22.24 -3.47
N LEU A 122 13.63 21.35 -3.08
CA LEU A 122 14.55 21.56 -1.95
C LEU A 122 15.52 22.71 -2.20
N ARG A 123 16.15 22.76 -3.38
CA ARG A 123 17.12 23.84 -3.74
C ARG A 123 16.48 25.23 -3.80
N ALA A 124 15.16 25.31 -3.98
CA ALA A 124 14.42 26.57 -3.91
C ALA A 124 14.19 27.05 -2.46
N ARG A 125 14.51 26.22 -1.44
CA ARG A 125 14.16 26.48 -0.04
C ARG A 125 15.36 26.47 0.89
N VAL A 126 16.31 25.57 0.67
CA VAL A 126 17.49 25.37 1.51
C VAL A 126 18.72 25.06 0.66
N ASP A 127 19.90 25.24 1.26
CA ASP A 127 21.15 24.76 0.69
C ASP A 127 21.17 23.23 0.74
N VAL A 128 21.32 22.62 -0.43
CA VAL A 128 21.37 21.17 -0.60
C VAL A 128 22.77 20.77 -1.04
N ALA A 129 23.38 19.83 -0.34
CA ALA A 129 24.66 19.27 -0.72
C ALA A 129 24.63 18.71 -2.16
N GLU A 130 25.80 18.70 -2.83
CA GLU A 130 25.88 18.17 -4.20
C GLU A 130 25.42 16.71 -4.25
N PRO A 131 24.41 16.39 -5.08
CA PRO A 131 23.82 15.07 -5.07
C PRO A 131 24.75 13.98 -5.60
N ILE A 132 24.80 12.85 -4.92
CA ILE A 132 25.47 11.65 -5.39
C ILE A 132 24.53 10.93 -6.38
N SER A 133 25.00 10.83 -7.63
CA SER A 133 24.26 10.17 -8.71
C SER A 133 24.86 8.80 -9.01
N LYS A 134 24.10 7.72 -8.82
CA LYS A 134 24.52 6.35 -9.14
C LYS A 134 23.30 5.45 -9.37
N ALA A 135 23.41 4.50 -10.30
CA ALA A 135 22.39 3.50 -10.60
C ALA A 135 20.99 4.12 -10.80
N HIS A 136 20.90 5.10 -11.69
CA HIS A 136 19.68 5.81 -12.10
C HIS A 136 18.92 6.51 -10.95
N GLY A 137 19.57 6.78 -9.82
CA GLY A 137 19.02 7.48 -8.67
C GLY A 137 19.94 8.56 -8.16
N LYS A 138 19.45 9.31 -7.16
CA LYS A 138 20.21 10.35 -6.46
C LYS A 138 19.99 10.24 -4.95
N LEU A 139 21.06 10.50 -4.22
CA LEU A 139 21.04 10.80 -2.80
C LEU A 139 21.50 12.24 -2.62
N CYS A 140 20.74 13.04 -1.92
CA CYS A 140 21.15 14.38 -1.46
C CYS A 140 20.82 14.55 0.02
N TRP A 141 21.40 15.56 0.66
CA TRP A 141 21.09 15.88 2.06
C TRP A 141 21.16 17.37 2.31
N PHE A 142 20.52 17.79 3.38
CA PHE A 142 20.46 19.19 3.79
C PHE A 142 20.23 19.30 5.31
N ALA A 143 20.62 20.41 5.89
CA ALA A 143 20.21 20.83 7.22
C ALA A 143 18.99 21.77 7.06
N PRO A 144 17.86 21.49 7.72
CA PRO A 144 16.65 22.35 7.60
C PRO A 144 16.87 23.78 8.08
N GLY A 145 17.71 23.98 9.12
CA GLY A 145 17.86 25.30 9.73
C GLY A 145 16.54 25.86 10.22
N ASP A 146 16.30 27.14 9.92
CA ASP A 146 15.05 27.87 10.23
C ASP A 146 14.02 27.82 9.07
N ALA A 147 14.29 27.03 8.02
CA ALA A 147 13.39 26.98 6.86
C ALA A 147 12.05 26.31 7.21
N ASP A 148 10.98 26.95 6.76
CA ASP A 148 9.61 26.42 6.95
C ASP A 148 9.26 25.38 5.88
N PHE A 149 8.81 24.20 6.31
CA PHE A 149 8.34 23.09 5.49
C PHE A 149 6.83 22.80 5.70
N SER A 150 6.13 23.60 6.47
CA SER A 150 4.72 23.36 6.85
C SER A 150 3.75 23.32 5.67
N ASP A 151 4.06 24.01 4.57
CA ASP A 151 3.28 23.98 3.33
C ASP A 151 3.38 22.65 2.58
N TRP A 152 4.40 21.83 2.87
CA TRP A 152 4.56 20.49 2.34
C TRP A 152 3.86 19.40 3.17
N ALA A 153 3.42 19.73 4.38
CA ALA A 153 2.72 18.78 5.23
C ALA A 153 1.50 18.16 4.52
N ALA A 154 1.30 16.88 4.72
CA ALA A 154 0.15 16.18 4.17
C ALA A 154 -1.16 16.84 4.67
N ARG A 155 -2.00 17.25 3.74
CA ARG A 155 -3.31 17.82 4.07
C ARG A 155 -4.41 16.93 3.53
N PRO A 156 -5.40 16.56 4.37
CA PRO A 156 -6.56 15.82 3.89
C PRO A 156 -7.29 16.60 2.79
N ALA A 157 -7.62 15.89 1.71
CA ALA A 157 -8.55 16.34 0.69
C ALA A 157 -9.91 15.68 0.90
N THR A 158 -10.94 16.23 0.26
CA THR A 158 -12.29 15.64 0.26
C THR A 158 -12.64 15.27 -1.18
N VAL A 159 -12.99 14.01 -1.38
CA VAL A 159 -13.55 13.47 -2.61
C VAL A 159 -15.04 13.26 -2.39
N THR A 160 -15.88 13.71 -3.32
CA THR A 160 -17.34 13.55 -3.23
C THR A 160 -17.82 12.61 -4.33
N ASP A 161 -18.53 11.57 -3.92
CA ASP A 161 -19.28 10.69 -4.80
C ASP A 161 -20.77 11.02 -4.68
N PRO A 162 -21.54 11.14 -5.80
CA PRO A 162 -22.92 11.57 -5.77
C PRO A 162 -23.84 10.60 -5.00
N ASP A 163 -23.52 9.30 -4.96
CA ASP A 163 -24.35 8.27 -4.37
C ASP A 163 -23.88 7.88 -2.95
N LEU A 164 -22.55 7.96 -2.69
CA LEU A 164 -21.94 7.47 -1.45
C LEU A 164 -21.52 8.59 -0.49
N GLY A 165 -21.56 9.85 -0.93
CA GLY A 165 -21.23 11.00 -0.10
C GLY A 165 -19.76 11.41 -0.15
N ALA A 166 -19.26 12.01 0.93
CA ALA A 166 -17.92 12.60 0.98
C ALA A 166 -16.93 11.69 1.69
N PHE A 167 -15.73 11.58 1.13
CA PHE A 167 -14.62 10.79 1.66
C PHE A 167 -13.39 11.65 1.86
N ARG A 168 -12.66 11.40 2.92
CA ARG A 168 -11.33 11.99 3.15
C ARG A 168 -10.25 11.15 2.49
N THR A 169 -9.30 11.83 1.87
CA THR A 169 -8.11 11.22 1.25
C THR A 169 -6.86 11.97 1.67
N LEU A 170 -5.69 11.43 1.36
CA LEU A 170 -4.39 12.06 1.59
C LEU A 170 -3.48 11.86 0.37
N PRO A 171 -2.50 12.75 0.15
CA PRO A 171 -1.47 12.53 -0.86
C PRO A 171 -0.76 11.18 -0.65
N GLY A 172 -0.59 10.43 -1.74
CA GLY A 172 0.08 9.13 -1.71
C GLY A 172 -0.86 7.92 -1.62
N VAL A 173 -2.09 8.07 -1.13
CA VAL A 173 -3.06 6.96 -1.20
C VAL A 173 -3.60 6.77 -2.61
N PHE A 174 -4.03 5.56 -2.91
CA PHE A 174 -4.63 5.25 -4.21
C PHE A 174 -5.87 6.14 -4.46
N SER A 175 -5.96 6.71 -5.66
CA SER A 175 -7.10 7.55 -6.08
C SER A 175 -7.40 8.73 -5.15
N ALA A 176 -6.35 9.43 -4.70
CA ALA A 176 -6.46 10.55 -3.75
C ALA A 176 -7.33 11.71 -4.27
N ASP A 177 -7.43 11.89 -5.58
CA ASP A 177 -8.09 13.03 -6.22
C ASP A 177 -9.53 12.74 -6.67
N GLY A 178 -10.01 11.49 -6.53
CA GLY A 178 -11.35 11.10 -6.97
C GLY A 178 -11.61 9.60 -6.85
N ALA A 179 -12.86 9.18 -6.94
CA ALA A 179 -13.19 7.77 -7.02
C ALA A 179 -12.58 7.15 -8.28
N ASP A 180 -11.87 6.03 -8.13
CA ASP A 180 -11.30 5.31 -9.27
C ASP A 180 -12.42 4.85 -10.23
N PRO A 181 -12.30 5.13 -11.55
CA PRO A 181 -13.35 4.77 -12.51
C PRO A 181 -13.67 3.27 -12.55
N GLY A 182 -12.67 2.40 -12.32
CA GLY A 182 -12.87 0.95 -12.22
C GLY A 182 -13.65 0.59 -10.97
N SER A 183 -13.27 1.15 -9.82
CA SER A 183 -14.02 0.95 -8.56
C SER A 183 -15.45 1.45 -8.65
N ALA A 184 -15.69 2.61 -9.27
CA ALA A 184 -17.03 3.13 -9.50
C ALA A 184 -17.86 2.23 -10.44
N LEU A 185 -17.21 1.65 -11.47
CA LEU A 185 -17.86 0.68 -12.36
C LEU A 185 -18.27 -0.58 -11.59
N LEU A 186 -17.39 -1.12 -10.77
CA LEU A 186 -17.67 -2.28 -9.93
C LEU A 186 -18.79 -1.99 -8.92
N ALA A 187 -18.75 -0.83 -8.24
CA ALA A 187 -19.78 -0.44 -7.27
C ALA A 187 -21.19 -0.42 -7.88
N ARG A 188 -21.34 0.06 -9.12
CA ARG A 188 -22.61 0.05 -9.86
C ARG A 188 -23.05 -1.35 -10.27
N ALA A 189 -22.11 -2.23 -10.61
CA ALA A 189 -22.38 -3.60 -11.04
C ALA A 189 -22.72 -4.56 -9.89
N LEU A 190 -22.54 -4.14 -8.62
CA LEU A 190 -22.89 -4.96 -7.46
C LEU A 190 -24.41 -5.20 -7.38
N PRO A 191 -24.85 -6.43 -7.00
CA PRO A 191 -26.26 -6.72 -6.82
C PRO A 191 -26.86 -5.92 -5.64
N GLU A 192 -28.18 -5.75 -5.65
CA GLU A 192 -28.91 -5.04 -4.60
C GLU A 192 -28.77 -5.71 -3.21
N THR A 193 -28.67 -7.03 -3.20
CA THR A 193 -28.53 -7.84 -1.99
C THR A 193 -27.17 -8.55 -2.01
N LEU A 194 -26.39 -8.33 -0.98
CA LEU A 194 -25.07 -8.93 -0.78
C LEU A 194 -25.11 -10.03 0.29
N PRO A 195 -24.14 -10.95 0.29
CA PRO A 195 -23.97 -11.90 1.39
C PRO A 195 -23.79 -11.21 2.73
N GLU A 196 -24.18 -11.91 3.81
CA GLU A 196 -24.11 -11.42 5.17
C GLU A 196 -22.68 -11.00 5.57
N ARG A 197 -21.63 -11.72 5.13
CA ARG A 197 -20.23 -11.43 5.41
C ARG A 197 -19.47 -11.18 4.12
N MET A 198 -18.90 -9.99 4.01
CA MET A 198 -18.15 -9.53 2.86
C MET A 198 -16.71 -9.15 3.24
N GLY A 199 -15.80 -9.24 2.27
CA GLY A 199 -14.44 -8.69 2.35
C GLY A 199 -14.16 -7.72 1.22
N ASP A 200 -13.37 -6.68 1.50
CA ASP A 200 -12.79 -5.77 0.51
C ASP A 200 -11.27 -5.97 0.55
N LEU A 201 -10.71 -6.58 -0.50
CA LEU A 201 -9.28 -6.84 -0.59
C LEU A 201 -8.56 -5.70 -1.30
N GLY A 202 -7.71 -4.98 -0.55
CA GLY A 202 -7.10 -3.73 -0.99
C GLY A 202 -8.11 -2.59 -0.88
N ALA A 203 -8.69 -2.45 0.32
CA ALA A 203 -9.83 -1.55 0.56
C ALA A 203 -9.51 -0.05 0.34
N GLY A 204 -8.21 0.32 0.34
CA GLY A 204 -7.79 1.72 0.24
C GLY A 204 -8.43 2.56 1.34
N TRP A 205 -8.97 3.71 0.96
CA TRP A 205 -9.71 4.60 1.86
C TRP A 205 -11.22 4.25 2.00
N GLY A 206 -11.64 3.05 1.52
CA GLY A 206 -12.95 2.46 1.83
C GLY A 206 -14.05 2.65 0.80
N TYR A 207 -13.77 3.08 -0.44
CA TYR A 207 -14.80 3.35 -1.44
C TYR A 207 -15.70 2.15 -1.76
N LEU A 208 -15.13 0.99 -2.09
CA LEU A 208 -15.92 -0.22 -2.40
C LEU A 208 -16.64 -0.75 -1.16
N SER A 209 -16.01 -0.64 0.01
CA SER A 209 -16.65 -1.00 1.28
C SER A 209 -17.89 -0.14 1.55
N ALA A 210 -17.85 1.17 1.32
CA ALA A 210 -19.01 2.05 1.45
C ALA A 210 -20.12 1.66 0.47
N ALA A 211 -19.77 1.34 -0.78
CA ALA A 211 -20.72 0.86 -1.77
C ALA A 211 -21.39 -0.47 -1.36
N CYS A 212 -20.66 -1.39 -0.73
CA CYS A 212 -21.20 -2.63 -0.18
C CYS A 212 -22.11 -2.37 1.01
N LEU A 213 -21.73 -1.50 1.94
CA LEU A 213 -22.50 -1.17 3.15
C LEU A 213 -23.83 -0.50 2.84
N ALA A 214 -23.95 0.15 1.69
CA ALA A 214 -25.20 0.71 1.17
C ALA A 214 -26.18 -0.35 0.59
N ARG A 215 -25.73 -1.61 0.45
CA ARG A 215 -26.56 -2.71 -0.08
C ARG A 215 -27.32 -3.45 1.04
N LYS A 216 -28.36 -4.20 0.66
CA LYS A 216 -29.13 -5.06 1.57
C LYS A 216 -28.38 -6.35 1.92
N GLY A 217 -28.71 -6.99 3.01
CA GLY A 217 -28.25 -8.32 3.41
C GLY A 217 -26.90 -8.36 4.12
N LEU A 218 -26.10 -7.30 4.05
CA LEU A 218 -24.77 -7.24 4.66
C LEU A 218 -24.85 -7.04 6.18
N GLY A 219 -24.26 -7.94 6.94
CA GLY A 219 -24.11 -7.90 8.40
C GLY A 219 -22.71 -7.58 8.87
N GLU A 220 -21.67 -8.03 8.16
CA GLU A 220 -20.26 -7.79 8.46
C GLU A 220 -19.47 -7.42 7.20
N MET A 221 -18.63 -6.38 7.30
CA MET A 221 -17.75 -5.91 6.22
C MET A 221 -16.30 -5.87 6.71
N HIS A 222 -15.44 -6.73 6.16
CA HIS A 222 -14.02 -6.78 6.48
C HIS A 222 -13.20 -6.00 5.45
N LEU A 223 -12.60 -4.90 5.88
CA LEU A 223 -11.69 -4.09 5.07
C LEU A 223 -10.26 -4.58 5.30
N ILE A 224 -9.64 -5.13 4.28
CA ILE A 224 -8.25 -5.60 4.32
C ILE A 224 -7.39 -4.66 3.49
N GLU A 225 -6.47 -3.95 4.15
CA GLU A 225 -5.61 -2.98 3.50
C GLU A 225 -4.17 -3.08 4.02
N ALA A 226 -3.21 -3.06 3.12
CA ALA A 226 -1.80 -3.18 3.47
C ALA A 226 -1.17 -1.83 3.86
N GLU A 227 -1.70 -0.71 3.36
CA GLU A 227 -1.21 0.62 3.68
C GLU A 227 -1.95 1.18 4.91
N ALA A 228 -1.23 1.32 6.02
CA ALA A 228 -1.79 1.77 7.31
C ALA A 228 -2.51 3.13 7.18
N GLN A 229 -1.92 4.09 6.43
CA GLN A 229 -2.50 5.40 6.24
C GLN A 229 -3.84 5.33 5.48
N ALA A 230 -3.94 4.48 4.47
CA ALA A 230 -5.19 4.27 3.73
C ALA A 230 -6.26 3.63 4.62
N LEU A 231 -5.88 2.65 5.45
CA LEU A 231 -6.80 2.02 6.39
C LEU A 231 -7.30 2.99 7.46
N GLU A 232 -6.47 3.91 7.97
CA GLU A 232 -6.91 4.96 8.90
C GLU A 232 -7.89 5.93 8.23
N LEU A 233 -7.68 6.26 6.96
CA LEU A 233 -8.67 7.03 6.19
C LEU A 233 -9.98 6.25 6.05
N ALA A 234 -9.92 4.93 5.78
CA ALA A 234 -11.11 4.10 5.74
C ALA A 234 -11.89 4.12 7.07
N ARG A 235 -11.20 4.10 8.23
CA ARG A 235 -11.84 4.23 9.56
C ARG A 235 -12.57 5.57 9.73
N VAL A 236 -11.99 6.65 9.20
CA VAL A 236 -12.63 7.98 9.25
C VAL A 236 -13.82 8.06 8.29
N ASN A 237 -13.71 7.43 7.11
CA ASN A 237 -14.72 7.50 6.06
C ASN A 237 -15.94 6.59 6.33
N ILE A 238 -15.74 5.49 7.07
CA ILE A 238 -16.77 4.46 7.29
C ILE A 238 -17.10 4.40 8.78
N ALA A 239 -18.08 5.18 9.18
CA ALA A 239 -18.64 5.18 10.55
C ALA A 239 -19.81 4.20 10.63
N ASP A 240 -19.59 2.92 10.28
CA ASP A 240 -20.59 1.86 10.29
C ASP A 240 -20.12 0.72 11.21
N ALA A 241 -20.94 0.34 12.18
CA ALA A 241 -20.60 -0.69 13.17
C ALA A 241 -20.38 -2.09 12.58
N ARG A 242 -20.83 -2.33 11.35
CA ARG A 242 -20.59 -3.58 10.63
C ARG A 242 -19.17 -3.67 10.06
N ALA A 243 -18.42 -2.55 9.96
CA ALA A 243 -17.09 -2.51 9.39
C ALA A 243 -16.02 -2.98 10.38
N GLN A 244 -15.16 -3.88 9.91
CA GLN A 244 -13.99 -4.40 10.62
C GLN A 244 -12.73 -4.13 9.79
N PHE A 245 -11.73 -3.53 10.39
CA PHE A 245 -10.55 -3.02 9.70
C PHE A 245 -9.32 -3.85 10.02
N HIS A 246 -8.65 -4.37 8.99
CA HIS A 246 -7.49 -5.25 9.09
C HIS A 246 -6.30 -4.67 8.35
N TRP A 247 -5.28 -4.24 9.08
CA TRP A 247 -4.00 -3.88 8.47
C TRP A 247 -3.23 -5.16 8.13
N ALA A 248 -3.34 -5.62 6.90
CA ALA A 248 -2.84 -6.91 6.47
C ALA A 248 -2.54 -6.95 4.97
N ASP A 249 -1.64 -7.85 4.58
CA ASP A 249 -1.40 -8.19 3.18
C ASP A 249 -2.55 -9.02 2.62
N ALA A 250 -3.32 -8.44 1.69
CA ALA A 250 -4.47 -9.08 1.06
C ALA A 250 -4.09 -10.33 0.22
N THR A 251 -2.81 -10.54 -0.10
CA THR A 251 -2.34 -11.73 -0.83
C THR A 251 -2.19 -12.95 0.05
N THR A 252 -2.02 -12.77 1.37
CA THR A 252 -1.68 -13.84 2.31
C THR A 252 -2.58 -13.90 3.54
N CYS A 253 -3.30 -12.82 3.85
CA CYS A 253 -4.11 -12.74 5.06
C CYS A 253 -5.17 -13.84 5.11
N ALA A 254 -5.55 -14.21 6.33
CA ALA A 254 -6.63 -15.12 6.63
C ALA A 254 -7.51 -14.50 7.72
N LEU A 255 -8.80 -14.67 7.60
CA LEU A 255 -9.76 -14.32 8.64
C LEU A 255 -10.23 -15.59 9.36
N PRO A 256 -10.62 -15.49 10.64
CA PRO A 256 -11.15 -16.63 11.38
C PRO A 256 -12.53 -17.08 10.88
N VAL A 257 -13.13 -16.31 10.00
CA VAL A 257 -14.47 -16.53 9.44
C VAL A 257 -14.38 -16.75 7.91
N SER A 258 -15.32 -17.53 7.38
CA SER A 258 -15.46 -17.73 5.94
C SER A 258 -16.38 -16.66 5.37
N LEU A 259 -15.96 -16.01 4.29
CA LEU A 259 -16.72 -14.94 3.65
C LEU A 259 -17.73 -15.48 2.66
N GLY A 260 -18.91 -14.86 2.62
CA GLY A 260 -19.92 -15.12 1.59
C GLY A 260 -19.63 -14.40 0.28
N GLY A 261 -18.95 -13.25 0.35
CA GLY A 261 -18.55 -12.48 -0.81
C GLY A 261 -17.26 -11.69 -0.60
N ILE A 262 -16.60 -11.37 -1.70
CA ILE A 262 -15.43 -10.50 -1.73
C ILE A 262 -15.60 -9.51 -2.88
N VAL A 263 -15.25 -8.24 -2.61
CA VAL A 263 -15.01 -7.21 -3.64
C VAL A 263 -13.54 -6.89 -3.71
N MET A 264 -13.01 -6.54 -4.89
CA MET A 264 -11.65 -6.05 -5.03
C MET A 264 -11.42 -5.29 -6.34
N ASN A 265 -10.57 -4.29 -6.27
CA ASN A 265 -9.88 -3.66 -7.39
C ASN A 265 -8.37 -3.83 -7.15
N PRO A 266 -7.79 -5.00 -7.49
CA PRO A 266 -6.44 -5.31 -7.09
C PRO A 266 -5.43 -4.38 -7.77
N PRO A 267 -4.35 -3.98 -7.08
CA PRO A 267 -3.30 -3.17 -7.66
C PRO A 267 -2.61 -3.92 -8.81
N PHE A 268 -2.44 -3.24 -9.94
CA PHE A 268 -1.80 -3.81 -11.14
C PHE A 268 -0.46 -3.15 -11.47
N HIS A 269 -0.07 -2.10 -10.71
CA HIS A 269 1.20 -1.42 -10.81
C HIS A 269 1.84 -1.27 -9.44
N THR A 270 3.05 -1.80 -9.27
CA THR A 270 3.96 -1.45 -8.17
C THR A 270 5.15 -0.64 -8.68
N GLY A 271 5.12 -0.27 -9.96
CA GLY A 271 6.09 0.49 -10.71
C GLY A 271 5.53 0.91 -12.07
N ARG A 272 6.39 1.22 -13.05
CA ARG A 272 5.96 1.52 -14.43
C ARG A 272 5.55 0.26 -15.21
N SER A 273 6.00 -0.90 -14.80
CA SER A 273 5.63 -2.17 -15.45
C SER A 273 4.40 -2.77 -14.79
N PRO A 274 3.45 -3.27 -15.57
CA PRO A 274 2.35 -4.06 -15.02
C PRO A 274 2.92 -5.26 -14.26
N GLN A 275 2.41 -5.51 -13.06
CA GLN A 275 2.75 -6.71 -12.29
C GLN A 275 1.49 -7.59 -12.12
N PRO A 276 1.12 -8.35 -13.15
CA PRO A 276 -0.05 -9.23 -13.09
C PRO A 276 0.03 -10.23 -11.92
N ALA A 277 1.25 -10.61 -11.50
CA ALA A 277 1.49 -11.57 -10.41
C ALA A 277 0.81 -11.16 -9.10
N LEU A 278 0.75 -9.86 -8.79
CA LEU A 278 0.08 -9.38 -7.59
C LEU A 278 -1.43 -9.61 -7.66
N GLY A 279 -2.09 -9.26 -8.77
CA GLY A 279 -3.51 -9.53 -8.97
C GLY A 279 -3.83 -11.03 -8.99
N LEU A 280 -2.92 -11.88 -9.52
CA LEU A 280 -3.06 -13.34 -9.44
C LEU A 280 -3.05 -13.83 -7.99
N ALA A 281 -2.17 -13.28 -7.13
CA ALA A 281 -2.12 -13.60 -5.71
C ALA A 281 -3.40 -13.16 -4.97
N PHE A 282 -3.95 -11.98 -5.30
CA PHE A 282 -5.24 -11.53 -4.77
C PHE A 282 -6.37 -12.49 -5.13
N ILE A 283 -6.48 -12.92 -6.40
CA ILE A 283 -7.49 -13.89 -6.85
C ILE A 283 -7.37 -15.21 -6.09
N ALA A 284 -6.15 -15.74 -5.96
CA ALA A 284 -5.90 -16.99 -5.25
C ALA A 284 -6.28 -16.91 -3.77
N ASN A 285 -5.96 -15.79 -3.10
CA ASN A 285 -6.32 -15.58 -1.71
C ASN A 285 -7.82 -15.36 -1.54
N ALA A 286 -8.47 -14.61 -2.42
CA ALA A 286 -9.93 -14.44 -2.41
C ALA A 286 -10.64 -15.80 -2.48
N ALA A 287 -10.22 -16.70 -3.39
CA ALA A 287 -10.79 -18.06 -3.48
C ALA A 287 -10.57 -18.87 -2.18
N ARG A 288 -9.47 -18.66 -1.47
CA ARG A 288 -9.18 -19.32 -0.18
C ARG A 288 -10.07 -18.81 0.96
N MET A 289 -10.32 -17.49 1.01
CA MET A 289 -11.10 -16.84 2.07
C MET A 289 -12.61 -17.06 1.92
N LEU A 290 -13.09 -17.27 0.69
CA LEU A 290 -14.49 -17.50 0.39
C LEU A 290 -14.97 -18.88 0.86
N GLY A 291 -16.21 -18.94 1.33
CA GLY A 291 -16.94 -20.19 1.55
C GLY A 291 -17.24 -20.91 0.24
N THR A 292 -17.66 -22.18 0.30
CA THR A 292 -17.89 -23.04 -0.88
C THR A 292 -18.90 -22.47 -1.88
N ARG A 293 -19.84 -21.64 -1.44
CA ARG A 293 -20.83 -20.92 -2.27
C ARG A 293 -20.50 -19.43 -2.41
N GLY A 294 -19.29 -19.03 -1.99
CA GLY A 294 -18.88 -17.63 -2.01
C GLY A 294 -18.70 -17.08 -3.42
N THR A 295 -18.80 -15.77 -3.52
CA THR A 295 -18.71 -15.03 -4.79
C THR A 295 -17.67 -13.92 -4.68
N LEU A 296 -16.83 -13.82 -5.70
CA LEU A 296 -15.90 -12.72 -5.91
C LEU A 296 -16.48 -11.77 -6.95
N TRP A 297 -16.51 -10.46 -6.64
CA TRP A 297 -16.71 -9.37 -7.59
C TRP A 297 -15.41 -8.60 -7.73
N MET A 298 -14.90 -8.51 -8.95
CA MET A 298 -13.59 -7.95 -9.22
C MET A 298 -13.63 -7.04 -10.44
N VAL A 299 -12.98 -5.89 -10.36
CA VAL A 299 -12.68 -5.04 -11.50
C VAL A 299 -11.18 -5.01 -11.76
N ALA A 300 -10.78 -4.96 -13.02
CA ALA A 300 -9.41 -4.67 -13.42
C ALA A 300 -9.36 -4.12 -14.84
N ASN A 301 -8.20 -3.60 -15.25
CA ASN A 301 -7.96 -3.20 -16.63
C ASN A 301 -8.19 -4.37 -17.59
N ARG A 302 -8.91 -4.11 -18.67
CA ARG A 302 -9.37 -5.12 -19.63
C ARG A 302 -8.26 -5.99 -20.21
N HIS A 303 -7.07 -5.44 -20.42
CA HIS A 303 -5.94 -6.15 -21.03
C HIS A 303 -5.18 -7.07 -20.07
N LEU A 304 -5.52 -7.06 -18.76
CA LEU A 304 -4.83 -7.91 -17.78
C LEU A 304 -5.28 -9.37 -17.90
N PRO A 305 -4.35 -10.34 -17.83
CA PRO A 305 -4.63 -11.75 -18.12
C PRO A 305 -5.23 -12.49 -16.92
N TYR A 306 -6.33 -12.00 -16.34
CA TYR A 306 -6.93 -12.58 -15.13
C TYR A 306 -7.97 -13.67 -15.40
N ALA A 307 -8.53 -13.74 -16.62
CA ALA A 307 -9.58 -14.68 -16.96
C ALA A 307 -9.19 -16.15 -16.69
N ASP A 308 -8.00 -16.57 -17.13
CA ASP A 308 -7.52 -17.95 -16.92
C ASP A 308 -7.31 -18.28 -15.44
N THR A 309 -6.86 -17.29 -14.65
CA THR A 309 -6.68 -17.50 -13.22
C THR A 309 -8.01 -17.58 -12.50
N LEU A 310 -8.97 -16.73 -12.84
CA LEU A 310 -10.34 -16.85 -12.32
C LEU A 310 -10.93 -18.22 -12.65
N ALA A 311 -10.82 -18.70 -13.89
CA ALA A 311 -11.33 -20.01 -14.31
C ALA A 311 -10.64 -21.19 -13.60
N ARG A 312 -9.37 -21.04 -13.21
CA ARG A 312 -8.66 -22.05 -12.38
C ARG A 312 -9.16 -22.09 -10.94
N HIS A 313 -9.48 -20.95 -10.36
CA HIS A 313 -9.83 -20.85 -8.94
C HIS A 313 -11.36 -20.91 -8.68
N PHE A 314 -12.22 -20.69 -9.67
CA PHE A 314 -13.66 -20.64 -9.52
C PHE A 314 -14.37 -21.60 -10.48
N ALA A 315 -15.52 -22.10 -10.08
CA ALA A 315 -16.32 -23.02 -10.90
C ALA A 315 -17.05 -22.27 -12.04
N ARG A 316 -17.46 -21.05 -11.78
CA ARG A 316 -18.15 -20.19 -12.75
C ARG A 316 -17.54 -18.80 -12.74
N VAL A 317 -17.33 -18.23 -13.94
CA VAL A 317 -16.80 -16.87 -14.14
C VAL A 317 -17.64 -16.20 -15.22
N ASP A 318 -18.30 -15.11 -14.86
CA ASP A 318 -19.13 -14.31 -15.73
C ASP A 318 -18.53 -12.89 -15.83
N VAL A 319 -18.65 -12.26 -16.99
CA VAL A 319 -18.38 -10.83 -17.18
C VAL A 319 -19.68 -10.11 -16.95
N LEU A 320 -19.75 -9.24 -15.94
CA LEU A 320 -20.93 -8.44 -15.64
C LEU A 320 -20.98 -7.19 -16.48
N GLU A 321 -19.83 -6.53 -16.65
CA GLU A 321 -19.73 -5.28 -17.39
C GLU A 321 -18.35 -5.15 -18.02
N GLU A 322 -18.27 -4.54 -19.21
CA GLU A 322 -17.05 -4.29 -19.93
C GLU A 322 -17.06 -2.91 -20.57
N THR A 323 -15.96 -2.17 -20.42
CA THR A 323 -15.68 -0.90 -21.08
C THR A 323 -14.38 -1.01 -21.89
N PRO A 324 -14.01 -0.03 -22.70
CA PRO A 324 -12.69 -0.04 -23.35
C PRO A 324 -11.52 -0.14 -22.39
N ALA A 325 -11.63 0.37 -21.15
CA ALA A 325 -10.57 0.40 -20.14
C ALA A 325 -10.67 -0.74 -19.13
N PHE A 326 -11.88 -1.09 -18.68
CA PHE A 326 -12.11 -1.98 -17.55
C PHE A 326 -13.03 -3.15 -17.89
N ARG A 327 -12.87 -4.22 -17.12
CA ARG A 327 -13.79 -5.36 -17.10
C ARG A 327 -14.14 -5.71 -15.67
N VAL A 328 -15.44 -5.96 -15.43
CA VAL A 328 -15.97 -6.42 -14.14
C VAL A 328 -16.32 -7.90 -14.27
N TRP A 329 -15.79 -8.70 -13.37
CA TRP A 329 -16.09 -10.13 -13.28
C TRP A 329 -16.90 -10.44 -12.03
N GLN A 330 -17.76 -11.45 -12.16
CA GLN A 330 -18.32 -12.21 -11.06
C GLN A 330 -17.82 -13.64 -11.15
N ALA A 331 -17.14 -14.12 -10.11
CA ALA A 331 -16.65 -15.50 -10.06
C ALA A 331 -17.21 -16.21 -8.83
N SER A 332 -17.81 -17.39 -8.99
CA SER A 332 -18.50 -18.10 -7.92
C SER A 332 -18.06 -19.56 -7.82
N GLY A 333 -18.30 -20.16 -6.63
CA GLY A 333 -17.92 -21.52 -6.33
C GLY A 333 -16.40 -21.71 -6.31
N PRO A 334 -15.69 -21.16 -5.31
CA PRO A 334 -14.24 -21.29 -5.23
C PRO A 334 -13.80 -22.74 -5.14
N ARG A 335 -12.82 -23.13 -5.96
CA ARG A 335 -12.21 -24.45 -5.97
C ARG A 335 -11.14 -24.50 -4.90
N LYS A 336 -11.37 -25.28 -3.84
CA LYS A 336 -10.37 -25.48 -2.78
C LYS A 336 -9.22 -26.35 -3.31
N SER A 337 -7.98 -25.89 -3.19
CA SER A 337 -6.82 -26.70 -3.57
C SER A 337 -6.72 -27.95 -2.66
N ALA A 338 -6.25 -29.06 -3.22
CA ALA A 338 -6.13 -30.36 -2.50
C ALA A 338 -5.33 -30.26 -1.19
N GLN A 339 -4.44 -29.28 -1.05
CA GLN A 339 -3.64 -29.05 0.17
C GLN A 339 -4.45 -28.57 1.39
N SER A 340 -5.64 -27.96 1.19
CA SER A 340 -6.48 -27.53 2.32
C SER A 340 -7.32 -28.67 2.92
N VAL A 341 -7.52 -29.75 2.19
CA VAL A 341 -8.33 -30.90 2.62
C VAL A 341 -7.56 -31.78 3.63
N THR A 342 -6.25 -31.85 3.52
CA THR A 342 -5.41 -32.68 4.41
C THR A 342 -5.31 -32.11 5.84
N ARG A 343 -5.30 -30.77 6.00
CA ARG A 343 -5.28 -30.14 7.34
C ARG A 343 -6.62 -30.23 8.08
N ALA A 344 -7.75 -30.24 7.36
CA ALA A 344 -9.07 -30.35 7.99
C ALA A 344 -9.38 -31.79 8.49
N ARG A 345 -8.74 -32.82 7.91
CA ARG A 345 -8.88 -34.20 8.37
C ARG A 345 -8.02 -34.53 9.58
N GLN A 346 -6.84 -33.93 9.73
CA GLN A 346 -5.96 -34.15 10.89
C GLN A 346 -6.41 -33.43 12.17
N GLY A 347 -7.32 -32.45 12.09
CA GLY A 347 -7.88 -31.75 13.26
C GLY A 347 -9.14 -32.37 13.85
N LYS A 348 -9.68 -33.49 13.26
CA LYS A 348 -10.86 -34.20 13.80
C LYS A 348 -10.51 -35.47 14.59
N ASP A 349 -9.25 -35.88 14.59
CA ASP A 349 -8.76 -37.07 15.29
C ASP A 349 -7.86 -36.72 16.50
N ARG A 350 -8.12 -35.59 17.15
CA ARG A 350 -7.51 -35.26 18.45
C ARG A 350 -8.55 -34.75 19.44
#